data_dc09d8a11033574243d4ee2adf5732a6
#
_entry.id   dc09d8a11033574243d4ee2adf5732a6
#
_cell.length_a   1.000
_cell.length_b   1.000
_cell.length_c   1.000
_cell.angle_alpha   90.00
_cell.angle_beta   90.00
_cell.angle_gamma   90.00
#
_symmetry.space_group_name_H-M   'P 1'
#
loop_
_entity.id
_entity.type
_entity.pdbx_description
1 polymer ?
#
loop_
_entity_poly.entity_id
_entity_poly.type
_entity_poly.pdbx_seq_one_letter_code
_entity_poly.pdbx_strand_id
1 'polypeptide(L)'
;MKEKINSCIGCEKSPLSKQVLGDIVRNIDCAKELEVPICQDTGMAVIFLEVGQDVHFTGGSLTEAINEGVASGYVNGKLRLSVVEDPLERKNTNNNPPAIVHTSIVPGDKVHIMVAPKGF
;
A
#
# COMPACT_ATOMS: atom_id res chain seq x y z
N MET A 1 2.96 -13.63 -2.22
CA MET A 1 3.31 -13.54 -0.78
C MET A 1 2.92 -14.83 -0.05
N LYS A 2 1.64 -15.24 0.00
CA LYS A 2 1.14 -16.44 0.70
C LYS A 2 1.88 -17.74 0.33
N GLU A 3 2.14 -17.99 -0.96
CA GLU A 3 2.89 -19.16 -1.43
C GLU A 3 4.32 -19.21 -0.85
N LYS A 4 5.00 -18.07 -0.79
CA LYS A 4 6.33 -17.96 -0.16
C LYS A 4 6.29 -18.30 1.32
N ILE A 5 5.29 -17.81 2.06
CA ILE A 5 5.14 -18.11 3.49
C ILE A 5 4.87 -19.61 3.68
N ASN A 6 4.00 -20.22 2.89
CA ASN A 6 3.72 -21.64 2.95
C ASN A 6 4.97 -22.49 2.67
N SER A 7 5.81 -22.10 1.72
CA SER A 7 7.08 -22.79 1.45
C SER A 7 8.05 -22.69 2.65
N CYS A 8 8.06 -21.55 3.36
CA CYS A 8 8.87 -21.38 4.56
C CYS A 8 8.39 -22.27 5.71
N ILE A 9 7.07 -22.45 5.89
CA ILE A 9 6.50 -23.35 6.92
C ILE A 9 7.05 -24.79 6.74
N GLY A 10 7.17 -25.25 5.50
CA GLY A 10 7.71 -26.57 5.20
C GLY A 10 9.19 -26.74 5.57
N CYS A 11 9.98 -25.69 5.52
CA CYS A 11 11.41 -25.69 5.80
C CYS A 11 11.76 -25.31 7.24
N GLU A 12 10.82 -24.69 7.98
CA GLU A 12 11.05 -24.22 9.35
C GLU A 12 11.21 -25.39 10.31
N LYS A 13 12.12 -25.26 11.26
CA LYS A 13 12.40 -26.30 12.28
C LYS A 13 11.73 -26.03 13.62
N SER A 14 11.59 -24.74 13.98
CA SER A 14 10.99 -24.36 15.25
C SER A 14 9.46 -24.53 15.21
N PRO A 15 8.87 -25.27 16.18
CA PRO A 15 7.41 -25.39 16.28
C PRO A 15 6.71 -24.03 16.44
N LEU A 16 7.28 -23.13 17.24
CA LEU A 16 6.74 -21.78 17.45
C LEU A 16 6.76 -20.97 16.16
N SER A 17 7.85 -20.99 15.41
CA SER A 17 7.93 -20.27 14.14
C SER A 17 6.95 -20.82 13.11
N LYS A 18 6.74 -22.14 13.06
CA LYS A 18 5.70 -22.75 12.21
C LYS A 18 4.30 -22.26 12.57
N GLN A 19 4.01 -22.18 13.87
CA GLN A 19 2.73 -21.66 14.33
C GLN A 19 2.54 -20.20 13.90
N VAL A 20 3.53 -19.34 14.14
CA VAL A 20 3.47 -17.92 13.76
C VAL A 20 3.28 -17.75 12.24
N LEU A 21 4.03 -18.48 11.42
CA LEU A 21 3.84 -18.43 9.95
C LEU A 21 2.44 -18.91 9.55
N GLY A 22 1.91 -19.93 10.22
CA GLY A 22 0.54 -20.40 10.02
C GLY A 22 -0.50 -19.36 10.39
N ASP A 23 -0.28 -18.63 11.49
CA ASP A 23 -1.16 -17.51 11.90
C ASP A 23 -1.14 -16.38 10.89
N ILE A 24 0.02 -16.04 10.32
CA ILE A 24 0.13 -15.04 9.25
C ILE A 24 -0.69 -15.46 8.02
N VAL A 25 -0.60 -16.72 7.61
CA VAL A 25 -1.39 -17.24 6.47
C VAL A 25 -2.88 -17.14 6.75
N ARG A 26 -3.32 -17.57 7.94
CA ARG A 26 -4.74 -17.46 8.35
C ARG A 26 -5.22 -16.02 8.37
N ASN A 27 -4.40 -15.09 8.87
CA ASN A 27 -4.73 -13.67 8.89
C ASN A 27 -4.90 -13.09 7.47
N ILE A 28 -4.05 -13.49 6.52
CA ILE A 28 -4.18 -13.08 5.11
C ILE A 28 -5.52 -13.59 4.52
N ASP A 29 -5.90 -14.82 4.81
CA ASP A 29 -7.15 -15.39 4.33
C ASP A 29 -8.36 -14.70 4.94
N CYS A 30 -8.34 -14.49 6.25
CA CYS A 30 -9.39 -13.79 6.98
C CYS A 30 -9.57 -12.35 6.48
N ALA A 31 -8.46 -11.62 6.28
CA ALA A 31 -8.50 -10.26 5.77
C ALA A 31 -9.13 -10.19 4.36
N LYS A 32 -8.82 -11.17 3.50
CA LYS A 32 -9.40 -11.29 2.16
C LYS A 32 -10.90 -11.61 2.20
N GLU A 33 -11.30 -12.54 3.07
CA GLU A 33 -12.69 -12.98 3.22
C GLU A 33 -13.58 -11.86 3.76
N LEU A 34 -13.07 -11.10 4.72
CA LEU A 34 -13.79 -10.00 5.37
C LEU A 34 -13.65 -8.66 4.64
N GLU A 35 -12.85 -8.60 3.56
CA GLU A 35 -12.53 -7.36 2.83
C GLU A 35 -12.00 -6.23 3.74
N VAL A 36 -11.11 -6.59 4.69
CA VAL A 36 -10.49 -5.65 5.62
C VAL A 36 -8.98 -5.68 5.50
N PRO A 37 -8.28 -4.62 5.97
CA PRO A 37 -6.82 -4.62 6.03
C PRO A 37 -6.26 -5.77 6.87
N ILE A 38 -5.04 -6.22 6.55
CA ILE A 38 -4.33 -7.28 7.28
C ILE A 38 -4.10 -6.91 8.75
N CYS A 39 -3.91 -5.62 9.02
CA CYS A 39 -3.80 -5.07 10.38
C CYS A 39 -4.30 -3.62 10.43
N GLN A 40 -4.42 -3.07 11.65
CA GLN A 40 -4.86 -1.69 11.88
C GLN A 40 -3.85 -0.62 11.43
N ASP A 41 -2.60 -0.99 11.19
CA ASP A 41 -1.58 -0.06 10.71
C ASP A 41 -1.53 -0.06 9.19
N THR A 42 -2.37 0.79 8.59
CA THR A 42 -2.43 0.99 7.14
C THR A 42 -1.48 2.10 6.66
N GLY A 43 -0.86 2.82 7.58
CA GLY A 43 0.25 3.74 7.35
C GLY A 43 -0.01 4.81 6.30
N MET A 44 0.95 4.96 5.39
CA MET A 44 0.86 5.87 4.24
C MET A 44 0.93 5.09 2.92
N ALA A 45 0.43 5.69 1.83
CA ALA A 45 0.55 5.13 0.50
C ALA A 45 1.95 5.40 -0.08
N VAL A 46 2.65 4.35 -0.48
CA VAL A 46 3.85 4.43 -1.31
C VAL A 46 3.48 3.94 -2.70
N ILE A 47 3.69 4.77 -3.71
CA ILE A 47 3.30 4.51 -5.08
C ILE A 47 4.56 4.41 -5.94
N PHE A 48 4.69 3.29 -6.63
CA PHE A 48 5.70 3.10 -7.67
C PHE A 48 5.01 3.26 -9.01
N LEU A 49 5.45 4.25 -9.78
CA LEU A 49 4.87 4.64 -11.06
C LEU A 49 5.89 4.45 -12.16
N GLU A 50 5.66 3.52 -13.06
CA GLU A 50 6.42 3.38 -14.30
C GLU A 50 5.62 4.01 -15.43
N VAL A 51 6.16 5.04 -16.04
CA VAL A 51 5.52 5.81 -17.11
C VAL A 51 6.23 5.54 -18.42
N GLY A 52 5.49 5.06 -19.40
CA GLY A 52 6.01 4.90 -20.75
C GLY A 52 6.42 6.26 -21.35
N GLN A 53 7.55 6.29 -22.07
CA GLN A 53 8.11 7.52 -22.64
C GLN A 53 7.15 8.20 -23.60
N ASP A 54 6.26 7.46 -24.24
CA ASP A 54 5.28 7.95 -25.21
C ASP A 54 3.92 8.31 -24.56
N VAL A 55 3.83 8.24 -23.22
CA VAL A 55 2.61 8.60 -22.48
C VAL A 55 2.50 10.12 -22.34
N HIS A 56 1.33 10.64 -22.61
CA HIS A 56 0.97 12.02 -22.35
C HIS A 56 -0.23 12.10 -21.41
N PHE A 57 -0.06 12.70 -20.25
CA PHE A 57 -1.14 12.93 -19.28
C PHE A 57 -1.90 14.21 -19.66
N THR A 58 -3.22 14.11 -19.71
CA THR A 58 -4.13 15.24 -19.98
C THR A 58 -5.14 15.39 -18.84
N GLY A 59 -5.70 16.59 -18.67
CA GLY A 59 -6.79 16.81 -17.72
C GLY A 59 -6.36 17.25 -16.32
N GLY A 60 -5.11 17.64 -16.11
CA GLY A 60 -4.65 18.24 -14.87
C GLY A 60 -3.36 17.66 -14.32
N SER A 61 -3.10 17.91 -13.03
CA SER A 61 -1.89 17.48 -12.35
C SER A 61 -1.97 16.01 -11.99
N LEU A 62 -0.98 15.21 -12.44
CA LEU A 62 -0.86 13.80 -12.07
C LEU A 62 -0.70 13.62 -10.55
N THR A 63 0.07 14.49 -9.90
CA THR A 63 0.29 14.43 -8.45
C THR A 63 -1.01 14.68 -7.68
N GLU A 64 -1.81 15.64 -8.11
CA GLU A 64 -3.11 15.92 -7.49
C GLU A 64 -4.06 14.73 -7.67
N ALA A 65 -4.17 14.19 -8.88
CA ALA A 65 -5.00 13.01 -9.15
C ALA A 65 -4.60 11.79 -8.30
N ILE A 66 -3.29 11.56 -8.12
CA ILE A 66 -2.79 10.50 -7.24
C ILE A 66 -3.22 10.75 -5.78
N ASN A 67 -3.05 11.97 -5.27
CA ASN A 67 -3.42 12.30 -3.91
C ASN A 67 -4.94 12.25 -3.68
N GLU A 68 -5.75 12.64 -4.63
CA GLU A 68 -7.21 12.47 -4.59
C GLU A 68 -7.60 10.99 -4.54
N GLY A 69 -6.95 10.15 -5.37
CA GLY A 69 -7.15 8.71 -5.34
C GLY A 69 -6.78 8.08 -3.99
N VAL A 70 -5.66 8.50 -3.40
CA VAL A 70 -5.24 8.06 -2.05
C VAL A 70 -6.25 8.51 -1.00
N ALA A 71 -6.66 9.78 -1.00
CA ALA A 71 -7.65 10.29 -0.07
C ALA A 71 -8.97 9.50 -0.15
N SER A 72 -9.47 9.30 -1.37
CA SER A 72 -10.68 8.52 -1.61
C SER A 72 -10.54 7.07 -1.11
N GLY A 73 -9.41 6.41 -1.41
CA GLY A 73 -9.16 5.04 -0.99
C GLY A 73 -9.10 4.88 0.52
N TYR A 74 -8.38 5.77 1.23
CA TYR A 74 -8.27 5.69 2.69
C TYR A 74 -9.58 6.03 3.40
N VAL A 75 -10.28 7.08 2.98
CA VAL A 75 -11.54 7.51 3.60
C VAL A 75 -12.67 6.50 3.35
N ASN A 76 -12.88 6.12 2.10
CA ASN A 76 -13.95 5.18 1.73
C ASN A 76 -13.67 3.75 2.23
N GLY A 77 -12.40 3.33 2.21
CA GLY A 77 -11.94 2.06 2.76
C GLY A 77 -11.92 2.01 4.29
N LYS A 78 -12.26 3.12 4.97
CA LYS A 78 -12.19 3.25 6.45
C LYS A 78 -10.83 2.81 7.01
N LEU A 79 -9.77 3.13 6.27
CA LEU A 79 -8.41 2.83 6.66
C LEU A 79 -7.93 3.86 7.70
N ARG A 80 -6.93 3.48 8.51
CA ARG A 80 -6.34 4.40 9.49
C ARG A 80 -5.65 5.56 8.80
N LEU A 81 -6.01 6.79 9.17
CA LEU A 81 -5.41 8.03 8.67
C LEU A 81 -4.20 8.37 9.53
N SER A 82 -3.00 8.08 9.04
CA SER A 82 -1.75 8.18 9.82
C SER A 82 -0.87 9.37 9.42
N VAL A 83 -1.19 10.07 8.34
CA VAL A 83 -0.36 11.15 7.81
C VAL A 83 -0.70 12.48 8.47
N VAL A 84 0.33 13.24 8.83
CA VAL A 84 0.22 14.59 9.38
C VAL A 84 0.68 15.64 8.37
N GLU A 85 0.10 16.83 8.44
CA GLU A 85 0.44 17.97 7.57
C GLU A 85 1.87 18.46 7.83
N ASP A 86 2.26 18.49 9.09
CA ASP A 86 3.57 18.93 9.55
C ASP A 86 4.08 18.03 10.68
N PRO A 87 5.33 17.59 10.64
CA PRO A 87 5.90 16.67 11.62
C PRO A 87 6.07 17.28 13.02
N LEU A 88 6.15 18.60 13.13
CA LEU A 88 6.30 19.31 14.42
C LEU A 88 4.94 19.56 15.07
N GLU A 89 3.99 20.08 14.32
CA GLU A 89 2.64 20.38 14.79
C GLU A 89 1.77 19.13 14.93
N ARG A 90 2.09 18.06 14.19
CA ARG A 90 1.41 16.76 14.19
C ARG A 90 -0.09 16.81 13.92
N LYS A 91 -0.55 17.84 13.21
CA LYS A 91 -1.93 17.95 12.80
C LYS A 91 -2.23 16.93 11.70
N ASN A 92 -3.22 16.07 11.93
CA ASN A 92 -3.60 15.04 10.97
C ASN A 92 -4.21 15.66 9.70
N THR A 93 -3.90 15.10 8.54
CA THR A 93 -4.46 15.54 7.24
C THR A 93 -5.93 15.18 7.08
N ASN A 94 -6.44 14.24 7.87
CA ASN A 94 -7.81 13.69 7.84
C ASN A 94 -8.23 12.99 6.53
N ASN A 95 -7.30 12.80 5.61
CA ASN A 95 -7.52 12.10 4.35
C ASN A 95 -6.31 11.28 3.85
N ASN A 96 -5.19 11.35 4.56
CA ASN A 96 -3.96 10.58 4.41
C ASN A 96 -2.97 10.98 3.28
N PRO A 97 -3.22 11.88 2.33
CA PRO A 97 -2.16 12.47 1.51
C PRO A 97 -1.15 13.32 2.32
N PRO A 98 0.03 13.63 1.74
CA PRO A 98 0.45 13.21 0.41
C PRO A 98 0.94 11.77 0.37
N ALA A 99 0.81 11.12 -0.80
CA ALA A 99 1.45 9.86 -1.07
C ALA A 99 2.96 10.05 -1.30
N ILE A 100 3.76 9.01 -1.00
CA ILE A 100 5.15 8.95 -1.48
C ILE A 100 5.11 8.36 -2.89
N VAL A 101 5.58 9.10 -3.90
CA VAL A 101 5.56 8.66 -5.29
C VAL A 101 6.98 8.52 -5.81
N HIS A 102 7.31 7.30 -6.24
CA HIS A 102 8.53 6.99 -6.96
C HIS A 102 8.19 6.82 -8.43
N THR A 103 8.72 7.68 -9.29
CA THR A 103 8.45 7.65 -10.73
C THR A 103 9.68 7.23 -11.51
N SER A 104 9.51 6.32 -12.45
CA SER A 104 10.51 5.95 -13.45
C SER A 104 9.93 6.06 -14.86
N ILE A 105 10.77 6.47 -15.81
CA ILE A 105 10.41 6.50 -17.22
C ILE A 105 10.93 5.22 -17.87
N VAL A 106 10.06 4.52 -18.60
CA VAL A 106 10.36 3.27 -19.31
C VAL A 106 9.98 3.41 -20.78
N PRO A 107 10.53 2.58 -21.68
CA PRO A 107 10.10 2.58 -23.08
C PRO A 107 8.63 2.17 -23.24
N GLY A 108 7.92 2.80 -24.18
CA GLY A 108 6.56 2.43 -24.57
C GLY A 108 5.49 3.46 -24.16
N ASP A 109 4.25 3.05 -24.26
CA ASP A 109 3.05 3.85 -24.16
C ASP A 109 2.12 3.47 -23.00
N LYS A 110 2.63 2.69 -22.04
CA LYS A 110 1.83 2.19 -20.91
C LYS A 110 2.26 2.81 -19.60
N VAL A 111 1.34 2.79 -18.64
CA VAL A 111 1.59 3.19 -17.26
C VAL A 111 1.36 1.97 -16.36
N HIS A 112 2.34 1.66 -15.52
CA HIS A 112 2.21 0.66 -14.46
C HIS A 112 2.22 1.36 -13.11
N ILE A 113 1.22 1.05 -12.30
CA ILE A 113 1.07 1.61 -10.95
C ILE A 113 1.07 0.47 -9.95
N MET A 114 1.98 0.53 -8.99
CA MET A 114 2.00 -0.35 -7.83
C MET A 114 1.76 0.50 -6.58
N VAL A 115 0.79 0.13 -5.77
CA VAL A 115 0.48 0.78 -4.50
C VAL A 115 0.85 -0.13 -3.36
N ALA A 116 1.69 0.36 -2.45
CA ALA A 116 2.12 -0.35 -1.26
C ALA A 116 1.75 0.46 -0.02
N PRO A 117 0.77 0.03 0.78
CA PRO A 117 0.55 0.61 2.10
C PRO A 117 1.76 0.30 3.00
N LYS A 118 2.36 1.34 3.57
CA LYS A 118 3.53 1.22 4.42
C LYS A 118 3.20 1.66 5.84
N GLY A 119 3.11 0.69 6.75
CA GLY A 119 2.99 0.93 8.19
C GLY A 119 4.32 1.39 8.83
N PHE A 120 4.24 1.97 10.02
CA PHE A 120 5.38 2.53 10.76
C PHE A 120 5.67 1.72 12.01
#